data_8b2d103689ea6306f41ef82e417b30d2
#
_entry.id   8b2d103689ea6306f41ef82e417b30d2
#
_cell.length_a   1.000
_cell.length_b   1.000
_cell.length_c   1.000
_cell.angle_alpha   90.00
_cell.angle_beta   90.00
_cell.angle_gamma   90.00
#
_symmetry.space_group_name_H-M   'P 1'
#
loop_
_entity.id
_entity.type
_entity.pdbx_description
1 polymer ?
#
loop_
_entity_poly.entity_id
_entity_poly.type
_entity_poly.pdbx_seq_one_letter_code
_entity_poly.pdbx_strand_id
1 'polypeptide(L)'
;MRTLPSLFALLLLAACAGAPVETGARAMSDAEYLRSRDLMVPVFGVRSRDLRDTYSAPRSGGRAHLALDIMAKKGTRVVAADEGFILRIERNELGGKTLYLTDEHRRFVYYYAHLDEWKYGLAEGQRVHRGQLIGSVGTTGNAPADAPHLHFQLMRMGTGRRYWNGEPVNPIPYLRRTGDER
;
A
#
# COMPACT_ATOMS: atom_id res chain seq x y z
N MET A 1 -15.94 -42.14 82.00
CA MET A 1 -15.77 -40.94 81.15
C MET A 1 -15.19 -41.39 79.78
N ARG A 2 -16.02 -41.42 78.75
CA ARG A 2 -15.59 -41.92 77.46
C ARG A 2 -15.46 -40.70 76.56
N THR A 3 -14.26 -40.46 76.02
CA THR A 3 -13.96 -39.40 75.03
C THR A 3 -14.15 -39.93 73.61
N LEU A 4 -15.04 -39.29 72.82
CA LEU A 4 -15.21 -39.55 71.42
C LEU A 4 -14.10 -38.78 70.61
N PRO A 5 -13.54 -39.35 69.53
CA PRO A 5 -12.71 -38.62 68.64
C PRO A 5 -13.55 -37.94 67.51
N SER A 6 -13.27 -36.65 67.28
CA SER A 6 -13.83 -35.86 66.19
C SER A 6 -13.19 -36.28 64.89
N LEU A 7 -14.03 -36.69 63.93
CA LEU A 7 -13.63 -36.88 62.48
C LEU A 7 -13.58 -35.55 61.78
N PHE A 8 -12.40 -35.11 61.38
CA PHE A 8 -12.21 -33.96 60.48
C PHE A 8 -12.31 -34.47 59.03
N ALA A 9 -13.37 -34.11 58.36
CA ALA A 9 -13.54 -34.37 56.92
C ALA A 9 -12.78 -33.31 56.13
N LEU A 10 -11.72 -33.72 55.44
CA LEU A 10 -10.94 -32.87 54.53
C LEU A 10 -11.64 -32.78 53.16
N LEU A 11 -12.28 -31.65 52.89
CA LEU A 11 -12.85 -31.37 51.56
C LEU A 11 -11.69 -30.97 50.62
N LEU A 12 -11.35 -31.84 49.66
CA LEU A 12 -10.48 -31.54 48.55
C LEU A 12 -11.27 -30.75 47.52
N LEU A 13 -11.05 -29.43 47.44
CA LEU A 13 -11.48 -28.59 46.31
C LEU A 13 -10.54 -28.86 45.11
N ALA A 14 -11.02 -29.60 44.12
CA ALA A 14 -10.37 -29.71 42.82
C ALA A 14 -10.52 -28.37 42.07
N ALA A 15 -9.48 -27.56 42.06
CA ALA A 15 -9.39 -26.38 41.23
C ALA A 15 -9.21 -26.85 39.77
N CYS A 16 -10.26 -26.76 38.96
CA CYS A 16 -10.13 -26.84 37.52
C CYS A 16 -9.37 -25.60 37.02
N ALA A 17 -8.06 -25.73 36.87
CA ALA A 17 -7.24 -24.76 36.17
C ALA A 17 -7.62 -24.83 34.67
N GLY A 18 -8.52 -23.96 34.24
CA GLY A 18 -8.76 -23.70 32.83
C GLY A 18 -7.46 -23.19 32.19
N ALA A 19 -6.90 -23.95 31.26
CA ALA A 19 -5.77 -23.49 30.48
C ALA A 19 -6.12 -22.14 29.80
N PRO A 20 -5.22 -21.14 29.80
CA PRO A 20 -5.47 -19.90 29.08
C PRO A 20 -5.62 -20.23 27.59
N VAL A 21 -6.80 -19.93 27.04
CA VAL A 21 -7.01 -19.93 25.61
C VAL A 21 -6.23 -18.72 25.09
N GLU A 22 -4.98 -18.94 24.66
CA GLU A 22 -4.25 -17.96 23.87
C GLU A 22 -4.98 -17.80 22.54
N THR A 23 -5.96 -16.91 22.48
CA THR A 23 -6.46 -16.32 21.25
C THR A 23 -5.40 -15.34 20.74
N GLY A 24 -4.26 -15.86 20.32
CA GLY A 24 -3.26 -15.13 19.58
C GLY A 24 -3.87 -14.69 18.28
N ALA A 25 -4.41 -13.46 18.23
CA ALA A 25 -4.85 -12.85 16.98
C ALA A 25 -3.64 -12.85 16.03
N ARG A 26 -3.66 -13.74 15.03
CA ARG A 26 -2.61 -13.82 14.01
C ARG A 26 -2.51 -12.45 13.34
N ALA A 27 -1.33 -11.84 13.39
CA ALA A 27 -1.09 -10.59 12.70
C ALA A 27 -1.42 -10.76 11.20
N MET A 28 -2.20 -9.83 10.65
CA MET A 28 -2.60 -9.84 9.25
C MET A 28 -1.36 -9.76 8.36
N SER A 29 -1.20 -10.69 7.43
CA SER A 29 -0.13 -10.68 6.44
C SER A 29 -0.25 -9.45 5.53
N ASP A 30 0.84 -9.10 4.83
CA ASP A 30 0.82 -7.99 3.88
C ASP A 30 -0.17 -8.20 2.75
N ALA A 31 -0.27 -9.43 2.25
CA ALA A 31 -1.21 -9.75 1.19
C ALA A 31 -2.68 -9.63 1.64
N GLU A 32 -2.99 -10.07 2.85
CA GLU A 32 -4.33 -9.90 3.44
C GLU A 32 -4.63 -8.41 3.66
N TYR A 33 -3.66 -7.66 4.17
CA TYR A 33 -3.79 -6.22 4.38
C TYR A 33 -4.04 -5.48 3.06
N LEU A 34 -3.21 -5.70 2.03
CA LEU A 34 -3.38 -5.03 0.73
C LEU A 34 -4.72 -5.39 0.06
N ARG A 35 -5.20 -6.64 0.18
CA ARG A 35 -6.52 -7.02 -0.32
C ARG A 35 -7.65 -6.27 0.40
N SER A 36 -7.50 -5.96 1.68
CA SER A 36 -8.50 -5.21 2.45
C SER A 36 -8.53 -3.72 2.11
N ARG A 37 -7.48 -3.20 1.42
CA ARG A 37 -7.35 -1.76 1.11
C ARG A 37 -8.14 -1.30 -0.10
N ASP A 38 -8.60 -2.20 -0.97
CA ASP A 38 -9.36 -1.81 -2.16
C ASP A 38 -8.68 -0.79 -3.07
N LEU A 39 -7.41 -1.05 -3.39
CA LEU A 39 -6.61 -0.10 -4.16
C LEU A 39 -7.26 0.23 -5.51
N MET A 40 -7.33 1.51 -5.86
CA MET A 40 -7.79 1.97 -7.16
C MET A 40 -6.65 2.00 -8.18
N VAL A 41 -6.98 1.75 -9.46
CA VAL A 41 -6.07 2.10 -10.55
C VAL A 41 -5.85 3.62 -10.53
N PRO A 42 -4.59 4.09 -10.37
CA PRO A 42 -4.33 5.50 -10.10
C PRO A 42 -4.41 6.42 -11.33
N VAL A 43 -4.84 5.92 -12.48
CA VAL A 43 -5.04 6.72 -13.72
C VAL A 43 -6.50 6.69 -14.09
N PHE A 44 -7.12 7.88 -14.16
CA PHE A 44 -8.54 8.01 -14.45
C PHE A 44 -8.89 7.42 -15.83
N GLY A 45 -9.95 6.63 -15.88
CA GLY A 45 -10.44 5.98 -17.10
C GLY A 45 -9.68 4.72 -17.50
N VAL A 46 -8.60 4.34 -16.83
CA VAL A 46 -7.92 3.06 -17.03
C VAL A 46 -8.52 2.01 -16.08
N ARG A 47 -8.93 0.86 -16.63
CA ARG A 47 -9.52 -0.24 -15.87
C ARG A 47 -8.44 -1.27 -15.54
N SER A 48 -8.60 -1.99 -14.42
CA SER A 48 -7.62 -3.01 -14.01
C SER A 48 -7.39 -4.10 -15.07
N ARG A 49 -8.43 -4.46 -15.83
CA ARG A 49 -8.31 -5.44 -16.94
C ARG A 49 -7.49 -4.94 -18.13
N ASP A 50 -7.29 -3.64 -18.25
CA ASP A 50 -6.52 -3.01 -19.32
C ASP A 50 -5.04 -2.80 -18.92
N LEU A 51 -4.69 -3.09 -17.67
CA LEU A 51 -3.32 -3.00 -17.17
C LEU A 51 -2.46 -4.10 -17.76
N ARG A 52 -1.25 -3.73 -18.20
CA ARG A 52 -0.20 -4.69 -18.55
C ARG A 52 0.70 -4.90 -17.35
N ASP A 53 0.99 -6.14 -17.01
CA ASP A 53 1.97 -6.44 -15.97
C ASP A 53 3.38 -6.15 -16.50
N THR A 54 3.92 -5.02 -16.10
CA THR A 54 5.30 -4.60 -16.40
C THR A 54 6.23 -4.79 -15.19
N TYR A 55 5.75 -5.37 -14.09
CA TYR A 55 6.48 -5.45 -12.83
C TYR A 55 7.83 -6.16 -12.97
N SER A 56 7.85 -7.28 -13.68
CA SER A 56 9.07 -8.07 -13.93
C SER A 56 9.78 -7.71 -15.23
N ALA A 57 9.33 -6.66 -15.95
CA ALA A 57 9.95 -6.26 -17.20
C ALA A 57 11.43 -5.92 -17.01
N PRO A 58 12.32 -6.36 -17.92
CA PRO A 58 13.74 -6.04 -17.82
C PRO A 58 14.00 -4.55 -18.04
N ARG A 59 14.93 -4.00 -17.28
CA ARG A 59 15.47 -2.63 -17.44
C ARG A 59 16.97 -2.69 -17.74
N SER A 60 17.54 -1.60 -18.17
CA SER A 60 18.99 -1.49 -18.43
C SER A 60 19.79 -1.92 -17.19
N GLY A 61 20.92 -2.60 -17.43
CA GLY A 61 21.79 -3.10 -16.36
C GLY A 61 21.27 -4.36 -15.63
N GLY A 62 20.38 -5.15 -16.25
CA GLY A 62 19.90 -6.42 -15.68
C GLY A 62 18.91 -6.26 -14.50
N ARG A 63 18.44 -5.06 -14.22
CA ARG A 63 17.45 -4.82 -13.15
C ARG A 63 16.05 -5.16 -13.62
N ALA A 64 15.19 -5.58 -12.70
CA ALA A 64 13.75 -5.66 -12.94
C ALA A 64 13.10 -4.28 -12.76
N HIS A 65 11.94 -4.05 -13.40
CA HIS A 65 11.21 -2.79 -13.34
C HIS A 65 10.64 -2.51 -11.94
N LEU A 66 10.04 -3.53 -11.32
CA LEU A 66 9.47 -3.51 -9.96
C LEU A 66 8.37 -2.45 -9.75
N ALA A 67 7.68 -2.09 -10.84
CA ALA A 67 6.61 -1.09 -10.89
C ALA A 67 5.64 -1.40 -12.03
N LEU A 68 4.56 -0.62 -12.14
CA LEU A 68 3.68 -0.61 -13.29
C LEU A 68 3.86 0.69 -14.10
N ASP A 69 4.02 0.55 -15.41
CA ASP A 69 3.89 1.67 -16.34
C ASP A 69 2.46 1.67 -16.91
N ILE A 70 1.65 2.61 -16.44
CA ILE A 70 0.24 2.74 -16.83
C ILE A 70 0.15 3.78 -17.93
N MET A 71 0.01 3.30 -19.17
CA MET A 71 -0.03 4.16 -20.35
C MET A 71 -1.32 4.97 -20.40
N ALA A 72 -1.20 6.28 -20.59
CA ALA A 72 -2.33 7.19 -20.79
C ALA A 72 -1.86 8.48 -21.46
N LYS A 73 -2.78 9.22 -22.05
CA LYS A 73 -2.46 10.52 -22.66
C LYS A 73 -1.89 11.48 -21.62
N LYS A 74 -0.90 12.28 -22.03
CA LYS A 74 -0.40 13.39 -21.22
C LYS A 74 -1.57 14.28 -20.74
N GLY A 75 -1.54 14.68 -19.46
CA GLY A 75 -2.62 15.44 -18.83
C GLY A 75 -3.77 14.58 -18.28
N THR A 76 -3.81 13.27 -18.53
CA THR A 76 -4.81 12.38 -17.89
C THR A 76 -4.68 12.47 -16.36
N ARG A 77 -5.82 12.58 -15.68
CA ARG A 77 -5.85 12.72 -14.21
C ARG A 77 -5.21 11.53 -13.52
N VAL A 78 -4.34 11.80 -12.54
CA VAL A 78 -3.76 10.83 -11.61
C VAL A 78 -4.42 11.02 -10.26
N VAL A 79 -4.89 9.92 -9.68
CA VAL A 79 -5.59 9.90 -8.39
C VAL A 79 -4.84 9.05 -7.37
N ALA A 80 -5.05 9.30 -6.10
CA ALA A 80 -4.50 8.47 -5.03
C ALA A 80 -5.09 7.05 -5.11
N ALA A 81 -4.22 6.05 -5.18
CA ALA A 81 -4.62 4.63 -5.23
C ALA A 81 -5.27 4.17 -3.93
N ASP A 82 -4.90 4.79 -2.82
CA ASP A 82 -5.40 4.52 -1.47
C ASP A 82 -5.59 5.82 -0.70
N GLU A 83 -6.23 5.74 0.44
CA GLU A 83 -6.27 6.82 1.43
C GLU A 83 -5.04 6.76 2.33
N GLY A 84 -4.63 7.91 2.84
CA GLY A 84 -3.47 8.02 3.72
C GLY A 84 -2.86 9.41 3.73
N PHE A 85 -1.54 9.51 3.66
CA PHE A 85 -0.82 10.77 3.82
C PHE A 85 0.24 10.96 2.75
N ILE A 86 0.44 12.21 2.31
CA ILE A 86 1.56 12.59 1.45
C ILE A 86 2.85 12.57 2.27
N LEU A 87 3.82 11.75 1.85
CA LEU A 87 5.13 11.68 2.49
C LEU A 87 6.11 12.68 1.90
N ARG A 88 6.10 12.79 0.56
CA ARG A 88 7.05 13.63 -0.17
C ARG A 88 6.47 14.07 -1.50
N ILE A 89 6.77 15.32 -1.85
CA ILE A 89 6.53 15.92 -3.17
C ILE A 89 7.90 16.41 -3.65
N GLU A 90 8.43 15.81 -4.72
CA GLU A 90 9.77 16.19 -5.17
C GLU A 90 9.93 16.07 -6.69
N ARG A 91 11.02 16.65 -7.19
CA ARG A 91 11.47 16.48 -8.57
C ARG A 91 12.89 15.91 -8.56
N ASN A 92 13.10 14.83 -9.30
CA ASN A 92 14.42 14.22 -9.47
C ASN A 92 14.67 13.84 -10.93
N GLU A 93 15.90 13.47 -11.26
CA GLU A 93 16.32 13.19 -12.63
C GLU A 93 15.61 11.97 -13.24
N LEU A 94 15.40 10.91 -12.45
CA LEU A 94 14.81 9.67 -12.94
C LEU A 94 13.29 9.76 -13.01
N GLY A 95 12.65 10.04 -11.90
CA GLY A 95 11.19 10.04 -11.80
C GLY A 95 10.52 11.32 -12.32
N GLY A 96 11.29 12.39 -12.56
CA GLY A 96 10.74 13.69 -12.90
C GLY A 96 9.97 14.30 -11.73
N LYS A 97 8.77 14.77 -11.96
CA LYS A 97 7.83 15.17 -10.90
C LYS A 97 7.24 13.93 -10.27
N THR A 98 7.49 13.76 -8.97
CA THR A 98 7.13 12.56 -8.21
C THR A 98 6.33 12.87 -6.97
N LEU A 99 5.58 11.88 -6.51
CA LEU A 99 4.79 11.94 -5.29
C LEU A 99 4.91 10.59 -4.55
N TYR A 100 5.17 10.65 -3.25
CA TYR A 100 5.14 9.50 -2.37
C TYR A 100 3.97 9.65 -1.41
N LEU A 101 3.09 8.66 -1.36
CA LEU A 101 2.03 8.52 -0.38
C LEU A 101 2.30 7.32 0.51
N THR A 102 1.70 7.29 1.69
CA THR A 102 1.62 6.10 2.53
C THR A 102 0.18 5.86 2.94
N ASP A 103 -0.17 4.60 3.21
CA ASP A 103 -1.44 4.24 3.84
C ASP A 103 -1.53 4.78 5.28
N GLU A 104 -2.71 4.76 5.87
CA GLU A 104 -2.96 5.28 7.22
C GLU A 104 -2.10 4.63 8.31
N HIS A 105 -1.74 3.36 8.14
CA HIS A 105 -0.92 2.60 9.09
C HIS A 105 0.59 2.69 8.80
N ARG A 106 0.98 3.39 7.72
CA ARG A 106 2.37 3.53 7.27
C ARG A 106 3.07 2.19 7.05
N ARG A 107 2.32 1.21 6.52
CA ARG A 107 2.84 -0.11 6.15
C ARG A 107 3.38 -0.13 4.73
N PHE A 108 2.75 0.63 3.83
CA PHE A 108 3.06 0.67 2.41
C PHE A 108 3.29 2.08 1.91
N VAL A 109 4.06 2.18 0.84
CA VAL A 109 4.33 3.41 0.11
C VAL A 109 3.83 3.25 -1.31
N TYR A 110 3.14 4.26 -1.79
CA TYR A 110 2.66 4.41 -3.16
C TYR A 110 3.48 5.50 -3.83
N TYR A 111 4.28 5.14 -4.81
CA TYR A 111 5.13 6.06 -5.55
C TYR A 111 4.52 6.33 -6.93
N TYR A 112 4.43 7.61 -7.27
CA TYR A 112 3.90 8.12 -8.54
C TYR A 112 4.99 8.94 -9.21
N ALA A 113 5.38 8.59 -10.44
CA ALA A 113 6.42 9.30 -11.16
C ALA A 113 6.01 9.68 -12.58
N HIS A 114 6.86 10.46 -13.23
CA HIS A 114 6.68 11.03 -14.56
C HIS A 114 5.47 11.94 -14.68
N LEU A 115 5.03 12.52 -13.55
CA LEU A 115 3.86 13.41 -13.55
C LEU A 115 4.12 14.65 -14.42
N ASP A 116 3.09 15.11 -15.14
CA ASP A 116 3.13 16.38 -15.85
C ASP A 116 3.01 17.53 -14.86
N GLU A 117 1.98 17.48 -14.01
CA GLU A 117 1.77 18.45 -12.96
C GLU A 117 1.29 17.77 -11.67
N TRP A 118 1.64 18.32 -10.52
CA TRP A 118 0.98 18.06 -9.26
C TRP A 118 -0.33 18.83 -9.17
N LYS A 119 -1.33 18.31 -8.50
CA LYS A 119 -2.52 19.08 -8.15
C LYS A 119 -2.10 20.25 -7.24
N TYR A 120 -2.52 21.46 -7.61
CA TYR A 120 -2.27 22.65 -6.79
C TYR A 120 -2.81 22.48 -5.37
N GLY A 121 -2.04 22.97 -4.38
CA GLY A 121 -2.42 22.94 -2.96
C GLY A 121 -2.13 21.63 -2.23
N LEU A 122 -1.42 20.67 -2.84
CA LEU A 122 -0.91 19.50 -2.12
C LEU A 122 0.27 19.91 -1.21
N ALA A 123 0.32 19.32 -0.02
CA ALA A 123 1.39 19.52 0.95
C ALA A 123 1.85 18.20 1.59
N GLU A 124 3.13 18.11 1.93
CA GLU A 124 3.67 16.99 2.70
C GLU A 124 2.97 16.93 4.07
N GLY A 125 2.66 15.72 4.54
CA GLY A 125 1.85 15.48 5.73
C GLY A 125 0.33 15.60 5.54
N GLN A 126 -0.13 16.10 4.39
CA GLN A 126 -1.56 16.21 4.09
C GLN A 126 -2.19 14.83 3.96
N ARG A 127 -3.38 14.66 4.56
CA ARG A 127 -4.24 13.50 4.32
C ARG A 127 -4.85 13.58 2.93
N VAL A 128 -4.89 12.44 2.25
CA VAL A 128 -5.58 12.25 0.98
C VAL A 128 -6.57 11.10 1.08
N HIS A 129 -7.64 11.17 0.31
CA HIS A 129 -8.62 10.10 0.19
C HIS A 129 -8.34 9.29 -1.07
N ARG A 130 -8.68 8.01 -1.04
CA ARG A 130 -8.66 7.16 -2.24
C ARG A 130 -9.48 7.81 -3.36
N GLY A 131 -8.93 7.87 -4.56
CA GLY A 131 -9.55 8.54 -5.70
C GLY A 131 -9.41 10.06 -5.74
N GLN A 132 -8.80 10.68 -4.71
CA GLN A 132 -8.52 12.11 -4.72
C GLN A 132 -7.53 12.45 -5.83
N LEU A 133 -7.81 13.52 -6.59
CA LEU A 133 -6.90 14.03 -7.61
C LEU A 133 -5.57 14.50 -6.98
N ILE A 134 -4.46 13.96 -7.47
CA ILE A 134 -3.11 14.29 -6.97
C ILE A 134 -2.17 14.82 -8.06
N GLY A 135 -2.52 14.68 -9.32
CA GLY A 135 -1.69 15.15 -10.43
C GLY A 135 -2.22 14.73 -11.79
N SER A 136 -1.34 14.76 -12.77
CA SER A 136 -1.64 14.33 -14.14
C SER A 136 -0.47 13.55 -14.74
N VAL A 137 -0.79 12.64 -15.67
CA VAL A 137 0.17 11.83 -16.42
C VAL A 137 1.04 12.74 -17.30
N GLY A 138 2.34 12.48 -17.28
CA GLY A 138 3.31 13.23 -18.08
C GLY A 138 4.40 12.39 -18.68
N THR A 139 5.52 13.06 -18.95
CA THR A 139 6.77 12.50 -19.50
C THR A 139 7.99 13.12 -18.81
N THR A 140 7.85 13.58 -17.56
CA THR A 140 8.97 14.22 -16.86
C THR A 140 9.98 13.18 -16.37
N GLY A 141 11.21 13.62 -16.08
CA GLY A 141 12.31 12.72 -15.74
C GLY A 141 12.86 12.00 -16.96
N ASN A 142 13.11 10.70 -16.84
CA ASN A 142 13.68 9.88 -17.91
C ASN A 142 12.61 9.15 -18.75
N ALA A 143 11.32 9.48 -18.61
CA ALA A 143 10.28 8.90 -19.44
C ALA A 143 10.41 9.39 -20.90
N PRO A 144 10.20 8.49 -21.90
CA PRO A 144 10.21 8.88 -23.31
C PRO A 144 9.13 9.94 -23.60
N ALA A 145 9.49 10.97 -24.37
CA ALA A 145 8.59 12.09 -24.65
C ALA A 145 7.32 11.68 -25.46
N ASP A 146 7.43 10.63 -26.26
CA ASP A 146 6.40 10.07 -27.11
C ASP A 146 5.56 8.95 -26.46
N ALA A 147 5.92 8.55 -25.23
CA ALA A 147 5.25 7.49 -24.48
C ALA A 147 4.81 7.96 -23.08
N PRO A 148 3.84 8.88 -22.98
CA PRO A 148 3.37 9.36 -21.69
C PRO A 148 2.73 8.23 -20.87
N HIS A 149 3.10 8.11 -19.61
CA HIS A 149 2.61 7.10 -18.70
C HIS A 149 2.76 7.54 -17.25
N LEU A 150 2.01 6.92 -16.36
CA LEU A 150 2.29 6.94 -14.94
C LEU A 150 3.17 5.75 -14.59
N HIS A 151 4.37 5.99 -14.05
CA HIS A 151 5.13 4.96 -13.36
C HIS A 151 4.63 4.87 -11.92
N PHE A 152 4.01 3.73 -11.59
CA PHE A 152 3.39 3.48 -10.29
C PHE A 152 4.07 2.32 -9.58
N GLN A 153 4.65 2.57 -8.41
CA GLN A 153 5.29 1.55 -7.60
C GLN A 153 4.62 1.43 -6.23
N LEU A 154 4.33 0.19 -5.84
CA LEU A 154 3.90 -0.17 -4.50
C LEU A 154 5.08 -0.79 -3.77
N MET A 155 5.36 -0.33 -2.55
CA MET A 155 6.47 -0.83 -1.73
C MET A 155 5.99 -1.05 -0.29
N ARG A 156 6.51 -2.08 0.36
CA ARG A 156 6.46 -2.14 1.82
C ARG A 156 7.32 -1.00 2.38
N MET A 157 6.87 -0.32 3.41
CA MET A 157 7.65 0.73 4.07
C MET A 157 9.01 0.20 4.52
N GLY A 158 10.07 0.90 4.17
CA GLY A 158 11.43 0.52 4.52
C GLY A 158 11.71 0.60 6.02
N THR A 159 12.75 -0.10 6.47
CA THR A 159 13.22 -0.06 7.86
C THR A 159 13.52 1.38 8.28
N GLY A 160 13.13 1.75 9.50
CA GLY A 160 13.26 3.12 9.99
C GLY A 160 12.33 4.12 9.30
N ARG A 161 11.23 3.64 8.69
CA ARG A 161 10.23 4.43 7.95
C ARG A 161 10.80 5.17 6.74
N ARG A 162 11.77 4.56 6.08
CA ARG A 162 12.35 5.12 4.85
C ARG A 162 11.43 4.81 3.68
N TYR A 163 10.77 5.83 3.13
CA TYR A 163 9.79 5.70 2.05
C TYR A 163 10.42 5.40 0.67
N TRP A 164 11.73 5.71 0.48
CA TRP A 164 12.41 5.60 -0.83
C TRP A 164 13.13 4.28 -1.08
N ASN A 165 13.25 3.39 -0.08
CA ASN A 165 13.97 2.11 -0.17
C ASN A 165 13.16 0.94 0.39
N GLY A 166 11.84 1.01 0.23
CA GLY A 166 10.94 -0.07 0.60
C GLY A 166 11.14 -1.29 -0.30
N GLU A 167 10.63 -2.44 0.17
CA GLU A 167 10.59 -3.67 -0.61
C GLU A 167 9.45 -3.58 -1.65
N PRO A 168 9.74 -3.65 -2.96
CA PRO A 168 8.72 -3.57 -3.99
C PRO A 168 7.74 -4.75 -3.95
N VAL A 169 6.46 -4.45 -4.18
CA VAL A 169 5.37 -5.42 -4.25
C VAL A 169 4.65 -5.25 -5.58
N ASN A 170 4.36 -6.34 -6.29
CA ASN A 170 3.56 -6.25 -7.51
C ASN A 170 2.15 -5.76 -7.17
N PRO A 171 1.72 -4.58 -7.65
CA PRO A 171 0.42 -4.01 -7.30
C PRO A 171 -0.76 -4.65 -8.03
N ILE A 172 -0.55 -5.34 -9.16
CA ILE A 172 -1.62 -5.90 -10.02
C ILE A 172 -2.66 -6.70 -9.23
N PRO A 173 -2.30 -7.61 -8.31
CA PRO A 173 -3.29 -8.42 -7.60
C PRO A 173 -4.20 -7.64 -6.64
N TYR A 174 -3.86 -6.37 -6.37
CA TYR A 174 -4.53 -5.52 -5.37
C TYR A 174 -5.28 -4.34 -5.97
N LEU A 175 -5.05 -4.03 -7.25
CA LEU A 175 -5.75 -2.95 -7.94
C LEU A 175 -7.15 -3.40 -8.34
N ARG A 176 -8.17 -2.80 -7.75
CA ARG A 176 -9.56 -3.08 -8.10
C ARG A 176 -9.94 -2.52 -9.46
N ARG A 177 -10.91 -3.15 -10.06
CA ARG A 177 -11.56 -2.67 -11.28
C ARG A 177 -12.29 -1.37 -10.98
N THR A 178 -11.80 -0.27 -11.51
CA THR A 178 -12.54 1.00 -11.53
C THR A 178 -13.79 0.78 -12.40
N GLY A 179 -14.97 0.70 -11.79
CA GLY A 179 -16.24 0.59 -12.52
C GLY A 179 -16.97 -0.76 -12.44
N ASP A 180 -16.58 -1.71 -11.59
CA ASP A 180 -17.34 -2.95 -11.35
C ASP A 180 -18.44 -2.78 -10.26
N GLU A 181 -18.68 -1.56 -9.78
CA GLU A 181 -19.83 -1.26 -8.93
C GLU A 181 -20.97 -0.69 -9.80
N ARG A 182 -21.68 -1.60 -10.47
CA ARG A 182 -23.14 -1.54 -10.76
C ARG A 182 -23.62 -2.88 -11.22
#